data_ca831c064645e8023a2b5339943408c6
#
_entry.id   ca831c064645e8023a2b5339943408c6
#
_cell.length_a   1.000
_cell.length_b   1.000
_cell.length_c   1.000
_cell.angle_alpha   90.00
_cell.angle_beta   90.00
_cell.angle_gamma   90.00
#
_symmetry.space_group_name_H-M   'P 1'
#
loop_
_entity.id
_entity.type
_entity.pdbx_description
1 polymer ?
#
loop_
_entity_poly.entity_id
_entity_poly.type
_entity_poly.pdbx_seq_one_letter_code
_entity_poly.pdbx_strand_id
1 'polypeptide(L)'
;MYKRQLYGFPATICASINEEIVHGIPSDRVISQGDILSIDIGAIVDGMNADSAFTMGVGTIGKEVTGLIEDTRKSLDLGIEQVKSGVRVGDISFAIQSYAEELGYGVVRQYVGHGIGRELHEEPQIPNYGPSGRGPILKAGMAIAIEPMLNLGHWDTELKPDGWTVVTADRSLSAHFEDTILITENGSEILT
;
A
#
# COMPACT_ATOMS: atom_id res chain seq x y z
N MET A 1 17.02 10.41 -1.67
CA MET A 1 17.05 9.30 -2.64
C MET A 1 15.63 9.09 -3.08
N TYR A 2 15.44 8.69 -4.28
CA TYR A 2 14.12 8.51 -4.89
C TYR A 2 14.01 7.05 -5.34
N LYS A 3 12.80 6.51 -5.56
CA LYS A 3 12.58 5.13 -6.06
C LYS A 3 13.46 4.75 -7.27
N ARG A 4 13.90 5.72 -8.07
CA ARG A 4 14.84 5.54 -9.19
C ARG A 4 16.14 4.80 -8.83
N GLN A 5 16.55 4.78 -7.58
CA GLN A 5 17.77 4.07 -7.15
C GLN A 5 17.47 2.68 -6.60
N LEU A 6 16.20 2.31 -6.48
CA LEU A 6 15.79 1.02 -5.98
C LEU A 6 15.59 0.07 -7.17
N TYR A 7 16.36 -1.00 -7.18
CA TYR A 7 16.27 -2.08 -8.19
C TYR A 7 16.27 -1.62 -9.65
N GLY A 8 16.67 -0.36 -9.95
CA GLY A 8 16.68 0.18 -11.30
C GLY A 8 15.35 0.71 -11.80
N PHE A 9 14.39 1.03 -10.92
CA PHE A 9 13.13 1.65 -11.32
C PHE A 9 13.40 2.95 -12.12
N PRO A 10 12.74 3.16 -13.29
CA PRO A 10 13.15 4.22 -14.22
C PRO A 10 12.71 5.63 -13.84
N ALA A 11 11.91 5.80 -12.77
CA ALA A 11 11.35 7.10 -12.38
C ALA A 11 11.60 7.44 -10.89
N THR A 12 11.22 8.65 -10.49
CA THR A 12 11.39 9.16 -9.11
C THR A 12 10.26 8.70 -8.20
N ILE A 13 9.06 8.57 -8.75
CA ILE A 13 7.83 8.15 -8.08
C ILE A 13 7.17 7.05 -8.89
N CYS A 14 6.27 6.26 -8.30
CA CYS A 14 5.31 5.50 -9.06
C CYS A 14 4.04 6.34 -9.29
N ALA A 15 3.42 6.20 -10.46
CA ALA A 15 2.16 6.83 -10.82
C ALA A 15 1.28 5.78 -11.50
N SER A 16 0.41 5.16 -10.73
CA SER A 16 -0.45 4.06 -11.16
C SER A 16 -1.86 4.57 -11.43
N ILE A 17 -2.42 4.30 -12.61
CA ILE A 17 -3.68 4.87 -13.07
C ILE A 17 -4.71 3.76 -13.24
N ASN A 18 -5.89 3.92 -12.63
CA ASN A 18 -7.06 3.04 -12.78
C ASN A 18 -6.79 1.59 -12.33
N GLU A 19 -6.66 0.67 -13.31
CA GLU A 19 -6.37 -0.74 -13.08
C GLU A 19 -4.92 -1.03 -12.67
N GLU A 20 -4.04 -0.02 -12.71
CA GLU A 20 -2.67 -0.14 -12.25
C GLU A 20 -2.63 -0.08 -10.72
N ILE A 21 -2.18 -1.16 -10.09
CA ILE A 21 -2.15 -1.32 -8.64
C ILE A 21 -0.96 -0.55 -8.05
N VAL A 22 0.26 -0.94 -8.48
CA VAL A 22 1.53 -0.38 -8.01
C VAL A 22 2.56 -0.34 -9.14
N HIS A 23 3.65 0.38 -8.91
CA HIS A 23 4.83 0.49 -9.78
C HIS A 23 4.53 1.03 -11.19
N GLY A 24 3.44 1.77 -11.37
CA GLY A 24 3.16 2.47 -12.62
C GLY A 24 4.29 3.44 -12.95
N ILE A 25 4.84 3.33 -14.17
CA ILE A 25 5.91 4.21 -14.64
C ILE A 25 5.31 5.52 -15.14
N PRO A 26 5.66 6.69 -14.58
CA PRO A 26 5.26 7.98 -15.13
C PRO A 26 5.61 8.09 -16.61
N SER A 27 4.65 8.53 -17.41
CA SER A 27 4.77 8.60 -18.87
C SER A 27 4.04 9.84 -19.43
N ASP A 28 3.99 9.96 -20.76
CA ASP A 28 3.21 11.01 -21.45
C ASP A 28 1.69 10.71 -21.49
N ARG A 29 1.21 9.68 -20.78
CA ARG A 29 -0.24 9.39 -20.65
C ARG A 29 -0.95 10.58 -20.02
N VAL A 30 -1.88 11.15 -20.74
CA VAL A 30 -2.71 12.25 -20.25
C VAL A 30 -3.75 11.69 -19.27
N ILE A 31 -3.74 12.18 -18.05
CA ILE A 31 -4.74 11.86 -17.03
C ILE A 31 -6.03 12.59 -17.35
N SER A 32 -7.14 11.89 -17.34
CA SER A 32 -8.46 12.38 -17.72
C SER A 32 -9.41 12.50 -16.53
N GLN A 33 -10.43 13.33 -16.66
CA GLN A 33 -11.50 13.39 -15.67
C GLN A 33 -12.18 12.01 -15.55
N GLY A 34 -12.35 11.54 -14.32
CA GLY A 34 -12.91 10.24 -14.01
C GLY A 34 -11.86 9.17 -13.72
N ASP A 35 -10.58 9.40 -14.06
CA ASP A 35 -9.48 8.53 -13.66
C ASP A 35 -9.25 8.58 -12.14
N ILE A 36 -8.64 7.54 -11.60
CA ILE A 36 -8.00 7.55 -10.28
C ILE A 36 -6.49 7.39 -10.46
N LEU A 37 -5.74 8.04 -9.58
CA LEU A 37 -4.28 8.06 -9.63
C LEU A 37 -3.72 7.71 -8.26
N SER A 38 -2.95 6.64 -8.18
CA SER A 38 -2.14 6.29 -7.01
C SER A 38 -0.72 6.81 -7.21
N ILE A 39 -0.27 7.63 -6.28
CA ILE A 39 1.11 8.11 -6.20
C ILE A 39 1.80 7.43 -5.04
N ASP A 40 2.99 6.91 -5.28
CA ASP A 40 3.80 6.22 -4.30
C ASP A 40 5.24 6.78 -4.34
N ILE A 41 5.73 7.21 -3.16
CA ILE A 41 6.93 8.03 -3.00
C ILE A 41 7.78 7.52 -1.84
N GLY A 42 9.00 7.07 -2.13
CA GLY A 42 10.02 6.83 -1.13
C GLY A 42 10.92 8.04 -0.91
N ALA A 43 11.33 8.29 0.32
CA ALA A 43 12.29 9.33 0.68
C ALA A 43 13.35 8.80 1.64
N ILE A 44 14.53 9.46 1.65
CA ILE A 44 15.59 9.17 2.64
C ILE A 44 15.94 10.46 3.38
N VAL A 45 15.85 10.40 4.69
CA VAL A 45 16.24 11.48 5.60
C VAL A 45 17.27 10.92 6.59
N ASP A 46 18.47 11.52 6.63
CA ASP A 46 19.57 11.11 7.51
C ASP A 46 19.91 9.61 7.47
N GLY A 47 19.78 9.01 6.28
CA GLY A 47 20.07 7.59 6.05
C GLY A 47 18.97 6.63 6.46
N MET A 48 17.79 7.15 6.85
CA MET A 48 16.58 6.37 7.12
C MET A 48 15.58 6.54 5.99
N ASN A 49 14.98 5.44 5.54
CA ASN A 49 13.95 5.44 4.52
C ASN A 49 12.57 5.66 5.14
N ALA A 50 11.71 6.33 4.39
CA ALA A 50 10.28 6.42 4.61
C ALA A 50 9.57 6.20 3.28
N ASP A 51 8.43 5.52 3.30
CA ASP A 51 7.60 5.26 2.13
C ASP A 51 6.15 5.67 2.40
N SER A 52 5.47 6.13 1.36
CA SER A 52 4.08 6.58 1.47
C SER A 52 3.38 6.53 0.13
N ALA A 53 2.11 6.12 0.13
CA ALA A 53 1.27 6.14 -1.05
C ALA A 53 -0.14 6.64 -0.73
N PHE A 54 -0.76 7.25 -1.72
CA PHE A 54 -2.16 7.65 -1.67
C PHE A 54 -2.81 7.59 -3.04
N THR A 55 -4.11 7.34 -3.06
CA THR A 55 -4.94 7.37 -4.27
C THR A 55 -5.87 8.57 -4.24
N MET A 56 -6.00 9.24 -5.38
CA MET A 56 -6.91 10.38 -5.55
C MET A 56 -7.73 10.24 -6.83
N GLY A 57 -8.95 10.77 -6.81
CA GLY A 57 -9.78 10.92 -8.00
C GLY A 57 -9.41 12.16 -8.79
N VAL A 58 -9.48 12.09 -10.11
CA VAL A 58 -9.22 13.20 -11.02
C VAL A 58 -10.56 13.80 -11.48
N GLY A 59 -10.85 15.01 -11.02
CA GLY A 59 -12.13 15.67 -11.30
C GLY A 59 -13.31 14.97 -10.63
N THR A 60 -14.40 14.75 -11.37
CA THR A 60 -15.58 14.05 -10.83
C THR A 60 -15.48 12.55 -11.08
N ILE A 61 -15.51 11.76 -10.00
CA ILE A 61 -15.52 10.30 -10.01
C ILE A 61 -16.88 9.77 -9.53
N GLY A 62 -17.19 8.52 -9.89
CA GLY A 62 -18.43 7.87 -9.46
C GLY A 62 -18.40 7.47 -7.97
N LYS A 63 -19.59 7.22 -7.38
CA LYS A 63 -19.72 6.86 -5.96
C LYS A 63 -18.98 5.57 -5.60
N GLU A 64 -19.02 4.57 -6.46
CA GLU A 64 -18.33 3.30 -6.26
C GLU A 64 -16.81 3.50 -6.17
N VAL A 65 -16.28 4.37 -7.05
CA VAL A 65 -14.84 4.71 -7.07
C VAL A 65 -14.45 5.56 -5.86
N THR A 66 -15.32 6.48 -5.43
CA THR A 66 -15.13 7.23 -4.18
C THR A 66 -15.08 6.26 -2.99
N GLY A 67 -16.01 5.31 -2.94
CA GLY A 67 -16.03 4.26 -1.91
C GLY A 67 -14.74 3.46 -1.89
N LEU A 68 -14.23 2.98 -3.04
CA LEU A 68 -12.96 2.27 -3.12
C LEU A 68 -11.81 3.07 -2.49
N ILE A 69 -11.68 4.36 -2.82
CA ILE A 69 -10.62 5.22 -2.29
C ILE A 69 -10.76 5.39 -0.76
N GLU A 70 -11.96 5.74 -0.30
CA GLU A 70 -12.24 5.97 1.13
C GLU A 70 -12.05 4.70 1.96
N ASP A 71 -12.54 3.56 1.45
CA ASP A 71 -12.46 2.27 2.13
C ASP A 71 -11.02 1.71 2.14
N THR A 72 -10.22 1.98 1.09
CA THR A 72 -8.80 1.60 1.10
C THR A 72 -8.05 2.40 2.17
N ARG A 73 -8.25 3.71 2.28
CA ARG A 73 -7.70 4.53 3.37
C ARG A 73 -8.18 4.01 4.72
N LYS A 74 -9.47 3.74 4.88
CA LYS A 74 -10.03 3.22 6.14
C LYS A 74 -9.46 1.87 6.52
N SER A 75 -9.21 0.98 5.56
CA SER A 75 -8.58 -0.32 5.82
C SER A 75 -7.16 -0.15 6.37
N LEU A 76 -6.39 0.82 5.85
CA LEU A 76 -5.07 1.18 6.38
C LEU A 76 -5.18 1.68 7.82
N ASP A 77 -6.11 2.61 8.10
CA ASP A 77 -6.31 3.15 9.45
C ASP A 77 -6.63 2.03 10.46
N LEU A 78 -7.50 1.08 10.09
CA LEU A 78 -7.85 -0.09 10.92
C LEU A 78 -6.65 -1.02 11.16
N GLY A 79 -5.78 -1.18 10.17
CA GLY A 79 -4.50 -1.88 10.32
C GLY A 79 -3.57 -1.17 11.31
N ILE A 80 -3.43 0.15 11.17
CA ILE A 80 -2.59 0.99 12.05
C ILE A 80 -3.10 0.96 13.50
N GLU A 81 -4.41 0.97 13.73
CA GLU A 81 -5.03 0.86 15.06
C GLU A 81 -4.61 -0.42 15.81
N GLN A 82 -4.20 -1.48 15.10
CA GLN A 82 -3.69 -2.72 15.73
C GLN A 82 -2.22 -2.61 16.14
N VAL A 83 -1.47 -1.61 15.65
CA VAL A 83 -0.01 -1.54 15.82
C VAL A 83 0.37 -1.11 17.24
N LYS A 84 1.04 -2.01 17.94
CA LYS A 84 1.72 -1.76 19.22
C LYS A 84 2.76 -2.84 19.49
N SER A 85 3.66 -2.59 20.43
CA SER A 85 4.63 -3.60 20.88
C SER A 85 3.92 -4.85 21.43
N GLY A 86 4.36 -6.03 20.98
CA GLY A 86 3.83 -7.33 21.41
C GLY A 86 2.73 -7.92 20.52
N VAL A 87 2.11 -7.16 19.62
CA VAL A 87 1.15 -7.72 18.64
C VAL A 87 1.86 -8.48 17.52
N ARG A 88 1.12 -9.29 16.81
CA ARG A 88 1.64 -10.03 15.65
C ARG A 88 1.23 -9.35 14.34
N VAL A 89 2.05 -9.48 13.32
CA VAL A 89 1.76 -8.99 11.97
C VAL A 89 0.37 -9.42 11.48
N GLY A 90 -0.02 -10.68 11.76
CA GLY A 90 -1.34 -11.20 11.36
C GLY A 90 -2.52 -10.47 11.99
N ASP A 91 -2.34 -9.73 13.09
CA ASP A 91 -3.42 -8.92 13.68
C ASP A 91 -3.73 -7.71 12.80
N ILE A 92 -2.69 -7.08 12.23
CA ILE A 92 -2.81 -6.02 11.22
C ILE A 92 -3.47 -6.56 9.95
N SER A 93 -2.92 -7.66 9.42
CA SER A 93 -3.40 -8.33 8.22
C SER A 93 -4.88 -8.66 8.28
N PHE A 94 -5.31 -9.23 9.42
CA PHE A 94 -6.70 -9.63 9.65
C PHE A 94 -7.65 -8.43 9.71
N ALA A 95 -7.24 -7.33 10.34
CA ALA A 95 -8.05 -6.12 10.43
C ALA A 95 -8.31 -5.52 9.04
N ILE A 96 -7.26 -5.42 8.21
CA ILE A 96 -7.35 -4.92 6.84
C ILE A 96 -8.26 -5.83 6.00
N GLN A 97 -7.96 -7.13 5.96
CA GLN A 97 -8.69 -8.09 5.14
C GLN A 97 -10.15 -8.19 5.52
N SER A 98 -10.47 -8.31 6.82
CA SER A 98 -11.84 -8.49 7.27
C SER A 98 -12.72 -7.31 6.88
N TYR A 99 -12.23 -6.08 7.02
CA TYR A 99 -12.95 -4.89 6.61
C TYR A 99 -13.18 -4.84 5.09
N ALA A 100 -12.11 -5.04 4.33
CA ALA A 100 -12.17 -4.94 2.88
C ALA A 100 -13.05 -6.03 2.24
N GLU A 101 -12.91 -7.29 2.67
CA GLU A 101 -13.69 -8.41 2.12
C GLU A 101 -15.18 -8.35 2.53
N GLU A 102 -15.52 -7.79 3.71
CA GLU A 102 -16.91 -7.55 4.12
C GLU A 102 -17.62 -6.58 3.17
N LEU A 103 -16.87 -5.61 2.60
CA LEU A 103 -17.36 -4.66 1.61
C LEU A 103 -17.30 -5.18 0.17
N GLY A 104 -16.73 -6.39 -0.04
CA GLY A 104 -16.65 -7.04 -1.34
C GLY A 104 -15.42 -6.68 -2.18
N TYR A 105 -14.42 -6.02 -1.60
CA TYR A 105 -13.18 -5.69 -2.30
C TYR A 105 -12.22 -6.89 -2.39
N GLY A 106 -11.47 -6.98 -3.49
CA GLY A 106 -10.33 -7.88 -3.62
C GLY A 106 -9.11 -7.30 -2.89
N VAL A 107 -8.57 -8.03 -1.92
CA VAL A 107 -7.33 -7.65 -1.21
C VAL A 107 -6.14 -8.26 -1.93
N VAL A 108 -5.27 -7.44 -2.51
CA VAL A 108 -4.07 -7.89 -3.24
C VAL A 108 -3.15 -8.71 -2.33
N ARG A 109 -2.60 -9.83 -2.86
CA ARG A 109 -1.82 -10.81 -2.08
C ARG A 109 -0.36 -10.91 -2.46
N GLN A 110 -0.01 -10.58 -3.70
CA GLN A 110 1.35 -10.71 -4.23
C GLN A 110 2.29 -9.58 -3.80
N TYR A 111 1.72 -8.46 -3.39
CA TYR A 111 2.43 -7.28 -2.92
C TYR A 111 1.99 -7.00 -1.48
N VAL A 112 2.97 -6.71 -0.62
CA VAL A 112 2.75 -6.65 0.83
C VAL A 112 3.64 -5.57 1.44
N GLY A 113 3.23 -5.03 2.54
CA GLY A 113 4.03 -4.12 3.34
C GLY A 113 5.29 -4.79 3.91
N HIS A 114 6.15 -4.01 4.51
CA HIS A 114 7.49 -4.45 4.90
C HIS A 114 8.03 -3.69 6.12
N GLY A 115 9.07 -4.24 6.74
CA GLY A 115 9.93 -3.45 7.61
C GLY A 115 10.64 -2.36 6.80
N ILE A 116 10.92 -1.22 7.41
CA ILE A 116 11.59 -0.09 6.77
C ILE A 116 12.57 0.57 7.74
N GLY A 117 13.70 1.04 7.23
CA GLY A 117 14.71 1.65 8.07
C GLY A 117 15.91 2.13 7.26
N ARG A 118 17.07 1.50 7.45
CA ARG A 118 18.25 1.80 6.65
C ARG A 118 18.14 1.33 5.21
N GLU A 119 17.42 0.21 5.02
CA GLU A 119 16.98 -0.23 3.70
C GLU A 119 15.51 0.13 3.51
N LEU A 120 15.08 0.29 2.26
CA LEU A 120 13.66 0.56 1.97
C LEU A 120 12.81 -0.66 2.33
N HIS A 121 13.26 -1.86 2.00
CA HIS A 121 12.58 -3.10 2.34
C HIS A 121 13.42 -3.91 3.34
N GLU A 122 12.92 -4.03 4.55
CA GLU A 122 13.47 -4.85 5.63
C GLU A 122 12.43 -5.90 6.09
N GLU A 123 12.89 -6.88 6.85
CA GLU A 123 11.99 -7.79 7.58
C GLU A 123 11.28 -7.03 8.75
N PRO A 124 10.05 -7.40 9.10
CA PRO A 124 9.25 -8.47 8.52
C PRO A 124 8.40 -8.03 7.32
N GLN A 125 7.93 -8.98 6.51
CA GLN A 125 6.83 -8.74 5.59
C GLN A 125 5.54 -8.43 6.38
N ILE A 126 4.72 -7.51 5.87
CA ILE A 126 3.45 -7.07 6.46
C ILE A 126 2.31 -7.32 5.46
N PRO A 127 1.82 -8.56 5.30
CA PRO A 127 0.73 -8.85 4.39
C PRO A 127 -0.56 -8.13 4.79
N ASN A 128 -1.36 -7.73 3.79
CA ASN A 128 -2.68 -7.13 4.01
C ASN A 128 -3.80 -8.18 4.20
N TYR A 129 -3.43 -9.44 4.30
CA TYR A 129 -4.32 -10.60 4.44
C TYR A 129 -3.69 -11.65 5.36
N GLY A 130 -4.53 -12.46 6.00
CA GLY A 130 -4.09 -13.57 6.82
C GLY A 130 -4.79 -13.64 8.18
N PRO A 131 -4.60 -14.75 8.91
CA PRO A 131 -5.26 -14.95 10.19
C PRO A 131 -4.63 -14.15 11.33
N SER A 132 -5.45 -13.60 12.22
CA SER A 132 -5.02 -12.97 13.46
C SER A 132 -4.18 -13.92 14.32
N GLY A 133 -3.28 -13.37 15.13
CA GLY A 133 -2.42 -14.10 16.06
C GLY A 133 -1.29 -14.88 15.39
N ARG A 134 -0.97 -14.61 14.13
CA ARG A 134 0.09 -15.27 13.35
C ARG A 134 1.19 -14.30 12.93
N GLY A 135 2.29 -14.86 12.45
CA GLY A 135 3.43 -14.09 11.97
C GLY A 135 4.36 -13.55 13.08
N PRO A 136 5.35 -12.76 12.69
CA PRO A 136 6.31 -12.13 13.60
C PRO A 136 5.65 -11.25 14.66
N ILE A 137 6.29 -11.13 15.83
CA ILE A 137 5.88 -10.21 16.88
C ILE A 137 6.54 -8.85 16.62
N LEU A 138 5.76 -7.81 16.61
CA LEU A 138 6.22 -6.43 16.50
C LEU A 138 6.83 -5.96 17.83
N LYS A 139 7.88 -5.15 17.75
CA LYS A 139 8.60 -4.62 18.93
C LYS A 139 8.74 -3.11 18.82
N ALA A 140 8.72 -2.44 19.96
CA ALA A 140 9.04 -1.01 20.01
C ALA A 140 10.42 -0.73 19.38
N GLY A 141 10.51 0.36 18.63
CA GLY A 141 11.68 0.75 17.85
C GLY A 141 11.72 0.19 16.42
N MET A 142 10.83 -0.72 16.06
CA MET A 142 10.66 -1.12 14.64
C MET A 142 9.88 -0.04 13.90
N ALA A 143 10.24 0.18 12.62
CA ALA A 143 9.41 0.90 11.67
C ALA A 143 8.94 -0.07 10.57
N ILE A 144 7.68 0.08 10.15
CA ILE A 144 7.04 -0.75 9.13
C ILE A 144 6.26 0.11 8.14
N ALA A 145 6.18 -0.31 6.89
CA ALA A 145 5.23 0.19 5.91
C ALA A 145 3.99 -0.72 5.94
N ILE A 146 2.80 -0.13 6.04
CA ILE A 146 1.51 -0.81 5.90
C ILE A 146 0.84 -0.23 4.67
N GLU A 147 0.56 -1.07 3.68
CA GLU A 147 0.23 -0.63 2.33
C GLU A 147 -0.91 -1.45 1.70
N PRO A 148 -2.16 -1.37 2.18
CA PRO A 148 -3.26 -2.06 1.54
C PRO A 148 -3.50 -1.58 0.10
N MET A 149 -3.67 -2.56 -0.78
CA MET A 149 -4.12 -2.40 -2.16
C MET A 149 -5.43 -3.13 -2.32
N LEU A 150 -6.51 -2.38 -2.59
CA LEU A 150 -7.86 -2.93 -2.76
C LEU A 150 -8.33 -2.75 -4.20
N ASN A 151 -8.96 -3.81 -4.73
CA ASN A 151 -9.53 -3.84 -6.07
C ASN A 151 -11.06 -3.86 -6.02
N LEU A 152 -11.73 -3.17 -6.94
CA LEU A 152 -13.19 -3.34 -7.13
C LEU A 152 -13.58 -4.76 -7.58
N GLY A 153 -12.64 -5.52 -8.14
CA GLY A 153 -12.81 -6.89 -8.58
C GLY A 153 -12.00 -7.89 -7.75
N HIS A 154 -11.40 -8.85 -8.45
CA HIS A 154 -10.63 -9.92 -7.82
C HIS A 154 -9.25 -9.44 -7.34
N TRP A 155 -8.66 -10.16 -6.39
CA TRP A 155 -7.34 -9.85 -5.82
C TRP A 155 -6.16 -10.21 -6.74
N ASP A 156 -6.36 -10.99 -7.81
CA ASP A 156 -5.30 -11.44 -8.71
C ASP A 156 -4.67 -10.28 -9.48
N THR A 157 -3.35 -10.41 -9.72
CA THR A 157 -2.53 -9.38 -10.37
C THR A 157 -1.84 -9.92 -11.61
N GLU A 158 -1.45 -9.01 -12.50
CA GLU A 158 -0.71 -9.29 -13.71
C GLU A 158 0.42 -8.27 -13.88
N LEU A 159 1.63 -8.73 -14.20
CA LEU A 159 2.77 -7.85 -14.48
C LEU A 159 2.75 -7.45 -15.96
N LYS A 160 2.82 -6.15 -16.24
CA LYS A 160 2.91 -5.63 -17.62
C LYS A 160 4.25 -5.96 -18.28
N PRO A 161 4.33 -5.93 -19.64
CA PRO A 161 5.57 -6.19 -20.37
C PRO A 161 6.73 -5.22 -20.08
N ASP A 162 6.47 -4.08 -19.46
CA ASP A 162 7.50 -3.13 -19.00
C ASP A 162 8.34 -3.67 -17.83
N GLY A 163 7.92 -4.80 -17.25
CA GLY A 163 8.61 -5.48 -16.14
C GLY A 163 8.43 -4.81 -14.77
N TRP A 164 7.57 -3.78 -14.67
CA TRP A 164 7.34 -3.02 -13.43
C TRP A 164 5.88 -2.86 -13.08
N THR A 165 5.08 -2.33 -13.99
CA THR A 165 3.68 -1.98 -13.73
C THR A 165 2.85 -3.22 -13.45
N VAL A 166 2.24 -3.26 -12.28
CA VAL A 166 1.33 -4.31 -11.84
C VAL A 166 -0.11 -3.84 -12.02
N VAL A 167 -0.94 -4.67 -12.63
CA VAL A 167 -2.35 -4.37 -12.88
C VAL A 167 -3.25 -5.44 -12.29
N THR A 168 -4.52 -5.12 -12.07
CA THR A 168 -5.54 -6.12 -11.75
C THR A 168 -5.72 -7.07 -12.92
N ALA A 169 -5.83 -8.38 -12.67
CA ALA A 169 -5.97 -9.37 -13.74
C ALA A 169 -7.30 -9.22 -14.51
N ASP A 170 -8.34 -8.74 -13.84
CA ASP A 170 -9.68 -8.49 -14.40
C ASP A 170 -9.88 -7.06 -14.93
N ARG A 171 -8.84 -6.19 -14.84
CA ARG A 171 -8.88 -4.78 -15.25
C ARG A 171 -9.85 -3.90 -14.44
N SER A 172 -10.27 -4.35 -13.26
CA SER A 172 -11.00 -3.53 -12.32
C SER A 172 -10.11 -2.42 -11.73
N LEU A 173 -10.73 -1.36 -11.23
CA LEU A 173 -9.98 -0.26 -10.59
C LEU A 173 -9.33 -0.73 -9.28
N SER A 174 -8.17 -0.17 -8.98
CA SER A 174 -7.43 -0.43 -7.74
C SER A 174 -7.05 0.87 -7.04
N ALA A 175 -7.11 0.87 -5.71
CA ALA A 175 -6.59 1.95 -4.88
C ALA A 175 -5.49 1.44 -3.96
N HIS A 176 -4.50 2.28 -3.70
CA HIS A 176 -3.35 2.01 -2.85
C HIS A 176 -3.15 3.16 -1.87
N PHE A 177 -3.04 2.83 -0.59
CA PHE A 177 -2.62 3.77 0.46
C PHE A 177 -1.50 3.13 1.28
N GLU A 178 -0.57 3.94 1.75
CA GLU A 178 0.58 3.49 2.52
C GLU A 178 1.04 4.56 3.49
N ASP A 179 1.33 4.14 4.71
CA ASP A 179 2.05 4.96 5.68
C ASP A 179 3.23 4.19 6.29
N THR A 180 4.31 4.91 6.57
CA THR A 180 5.42 4.45 7.41
C THR A 180 5.06 4.67 8.88
N ILE A 181 5.11 3.61 9.67
CA ILE A 181 4.66 3.56 11.06
C ILE A 181 5.81 3.19 11.99
N LEU A 182 6.11 4.04 12.96
CA LEU A 182 7.00 3.71 14.07
C LEU A 182 6.23 3.01 15.19
N ILE A 183 6.72 1.86 15.63
CA ILE A 183 6.15 1.12 16.75
C ILE A 183 6.74 1.64 18.06
N THR A 184 5.89 2.09 18.96
CA THR A 184 6.27 2.55 20.31
C THR A 184 5.90 1.52 21.36
N GLU A 185 6.30 1.76 22.62
CA GLU A 185 5.93 0.89 23.74
C GLU A 185 4.40 0.82 23.95
N ASN A 186 3.69 1.93 23.70
CA ASN A 186 2.27 2.05 24.04
C ASN A 186 1.34 2.18 22.82
N GLY A 187 1.86 2.07 21.61
CA GLY A 187 1.07 2.23 20.38
C GLY A 187 1.96 2.44 19.15
N SER A 188 1.56 3.33 18.27
CA SER A 188 2.26 3.65 17.05
C SER A 188 2.26 5.15 16.75
N GLU A 189 3.20 5.57 15.89
CA GLU A 189 3.30 6.93 15.38
C GLU A 189 3.41 6.87 13.87
N ILE A 190 2.57 7.62 13.15
CA ILE A 190 2.63 7.76 11.69
C ILE A 190 3.73 8.77 11.37
N LEU A 191 4.66 8.39 10.51
CA LEU A 191 5.83 9.20 10.14
C LEU A 191 5.66 9.90 8.78
N THR A 192 4.68 9.49 7.93
CA THR A 192 4.44 10.04 6.59
C THR A 192 3.05 10.61 6.41
#